data_d1fa565c3b95702f6a9cad1ed12ed83c
#
_entry.id   d1fa565c3b95702f6a9cad1ed12ed83c
#
_cell.length_a   1.000
_cell.length_b   1.000
_cell.length_c   1.000
_cell.angle_alpha   90.00
_cell.angle_beta   90.00
_cell.angle_gamma   90.00
#
_symmetry.space_group_name_H-M   'P 1'
#
loop_
_entity.id
_entity.type
_entity.pdbx_description
1 polymer ?
#
loop_
_entity_poly.entity_id
_entity_poly.type
_entity_poly.pdbx_seq_one_letter_code
_entity_poly.pdbx_strand_id
1 'polypeptide(L)'
;MSRDIASKAQELAKRAVAAFSGKGVYGVEMFLLKDGTLLINEIAPRPHNSGHYTIEACPLSQYDAHLRAILDLPIPESSLQLREPAIMLNILGGSQPDSHIRVAEAALSNPRTSIHLYGKGAGTKGRKMGHVTVTASTMAEAETMIQPLIDVVDDIKGKPLGKKSASKPKPLVGVIMGSDSDLPVLQKGLAMLRKLKIPYYVGVKSAHRTPDAMATYCSEAASQGIEVIIAAAGGAAHLPGMSAAYTPLPVIGVPVKSRTALDGMDSLLSIVQMPAGVPTATVGINNSANAALLAARILGIKHAWIQKAVEDYAANAKREVEEKDRLLDEMGDEAYLEKMNQ
;
A
#
# COMPACT_ATOMS: atom_id res chain seq x y z
N MET A 1 -10.41 10.36 2.58
CA MET A 1 -11.36 11.45 2.95
C MET A 1 -12.49 10.82 3.72
N SER A 2 -12.90 11.40 4.86
CA SER A 2 -14.04 10.89 5.65
C SER A 2 -15.36 11.13 4.90
N ARG A 3 -16.41 10.32 5.19
CA ARG A 3 -17.75 10.50 4.59
C ARG A 3 -18.34 11.87 4.91
N ASP A 4 -18.09 12.40 6.11
CA ASP A 4 -18.56 13.73 6.53
C ASP A 4 -17.97 14.85 5.66
N ILE A 5 -16.65 14.82 5.40
CA ILE A 5 -15.99 15.81 4.53
C ILE A 5 -16.52 15.71 3.09
N ALA A 6 -16.73 14.48 2.58
CA ALA A 6 -17.29 14.29 1.24
C ALA A 6 -18.71 14.89 1.12
N SER A 7 -19.57 14.66 2.10
CA SER A 7 -20.91 15.23 2.15
C SER A 7 -20.90 16.77 2.20
N LYS A 8 -20.05 17.35 3.06
CA LYS A 8 -19.88 18.81 3.15
C LYS A 8 -19.38 19.42 1.83
N ALA A 9 -18.44 18.73 1.14
CA ALA A 9 -17.94 19.18 -0.16
C ALA A 9 -19.04 19.17 -1.23
N GLN A 10 -19.85 18.12 -1.27
CA GLN A 10 -20.99 18.03 -2.21
C GLN A 10 -22.02 19.14 -1.94
N GLU A 11 -22.36 19.39 -0.68
CA GLU A 11 -23.30 20.44 -0.33
C GLU A 11 -22.78 21.83 -0.68
N LEU A 12 -21.51 22.11 -0.40
CA LEU A 12 -20.85 23.34 -0.77
C LEU A 12 -20.82 23.54 -2.29
N ALA A 13 -20.51 22.47 -3.06
CA ALA A 13 -20.56 22.51 -4.52
C ALA A 13 -21.97 22.81 -5.06
N LYS A 14 -23.00 22.13 -4.54
CA LYS A 14 -24.41 22.36 -4.93
C LYS A 14 -24.81 23.80 -4.71
N ARG A 15 -24.52 24.36 -3.55
CA ARG A 15 -24.83 25.76 -3.22
C ARG A 15 -24.11 26.75 -4.13
N ALA A 16 -22.84 26.49 -4.42
CA ALA A 16 -22.04 27.36 -5.28
C ALA A 16 -22.54 27.34 -6.72
N VAL A 17 -22.81 26.17 -7.27
CA VAL A 17 -23.30 26.00 -8.65
C VAL A 17 -24.72 26.55 -8.82
N ALA A 18 -25.57 26.49 -7.79
CA ALA A 18 -26.91 27.05 -7.82
C ALA A 18 -26.96 28.58 -8.04
N ALA A 19 -25.83 29.28 -7.86
CA ALA A 19 -25.72 30.70 -8.15
C ALA A 19 -25.59 31.02 -9.66
N PHE A 20 -25.33 30.01 -10.50
CA PHE A 20 -25.19 30.18 -11.95
C PHE A 20 -26.50 29.83 -12.67
N SER A 21 -26.79 30.59 -13.72
CA SER A 21 -27.85 30.27 -14.67
C SER A 21 -27.28 29.36 -15.79
N GLY A 22 -28.10 28.44 -16.30
CA GLY A 22 -27.73 27.54 -17.38
C GLY A 22 -27.69 26.09 -16.96
N LYS A 23 -27.48 25.19 -17.96
CA LYS A 23 -27.47 23.74 -17.78
C LYS A 23 -26.14 23.15 -18.24
N GLY A 24 -25.69 22.11 -17.55
CA GLY A 24 -24.46 21.41 -17.89
C GLY A 24 -23.78 20.80 -16.67
N VAL A 25 -22.54 20.38 -16.84
CA VAL A 25 -21.67 19.93 -15.73
C VAL A 25 -20.71 21.05 -15.29
N TYR A 26 -20.39 21.05 -14.04
CA TYR A 26 -19.47 22.00 -13.43
C TYR A 26 -18.35 21.25 -12.71
N GLY A 27 -17.09 21.62 -13.00
CA GLY A 27 -15.94 21.19 -12.20
C GLY A 27 -15.76 22.18 -11.05
N VAL A 28 -15.93 21.72 -9.81
CA VAL A 28 -15.72 22.54 -8.61
C VAL A 28 -14.46 22.06 -7.90
N GLU A 29 -13.41 22.88 -7.92
CA GLU A 29 -12.18 22.60 -7.18
C GLU A 29 -12.22 23.23 -5.80
N MET A 30 -11.75 22.50 -4.78
CA MET A 30 -11.76 22.92 -3.40
C MET A 30 -10.44 22.67 -2.70
N PHE A 31 -10.10 23.52 -1.74
CA PHE A 31 -9.05 23.27 -0.76
C PHE A 31 -9.66 22.68 0.51
N LEU A 32 -9.06 21.62 1.02
CA LEU A 32 -9.32 21.09 2.36
C LEU A 32 -8.18 21.53 3.28
N LEU A 33 -8.49 22.39 4.23
CA LEU A 33 -7.53 22.87 5.23
C LEU A 33 -7.31 21.82 6.34
N LYS A 34 -6.23 22.00 7.11
CA LYS A 34 -5.85 21.06 8.18
C LYS A 34 -6.91 20.95 9.30
N ASP A 35 -7.68 22.00 9.52
CA ASP A 35 -8.79 22.06 10.48
C ASP A 35 -10.10 21.46 9.96
N GLY A 36 -10.10 20.92 8.71
CA GLY A 36 -11.27 20.35 8.06
C GLY A 36 -12.14 21.37 7.32
N THR A 37 -11.76 22.64 7.27
CA THR A 37 -12.49 23.69 6.51
C THR A 37 -12.34 23.47 5.03
N LEU A 38 -13.45 23.60 4.27
CA LEU A 38 -13.49 23.52 2.81
C LEU A 38 -13.61 24.91 2.22
N LEU A 39 -12.74 25.25 1.28
CA LEU A 39 -12.74 26.50 0.52
C LEU A 39 -12.84 26.21 -0.97
N ILE A 40 -13.71 26.91 -1.69
CA ILE A 40 -13.80 26.82 -3.15
C ILE A 40 -12.56 27.52 -3.74
N ASN A 41 -11.86 26.81 -4.63
CA ASN A 41 -10.74 27.35 -5.40
C ASN A 41 -11.23 27.94 -6.72
N GLU A 42 -11.86 27.10 -7.57
CA GLU A 42 -12.42 27.55 -8.85
C GLU A 42 -13.67 26.75 -9.23
N ILE A 43 -14.48 27.33 -10.11
CA ILE A 43 -15.63 26.68 -10.73
C ILE A 43 -15.49 26.78 -12.25
N ALA A 44 -15.39 25.61 -12.91
CA ALA A 44 -15.35 25.51 -14.36
C ALA A 44 -16.73 25.07 -14.90
N PRO A 45 -17.49 25.93 -15.61
CA PRO A 45 -18.84 25.59 -16.12
C PRO A 45 -18.77 24.76 -17.41
N ARG A 46 -18.08 23.65 -17.38
CA ARG A 46 -17.80 22.74 -18.52
C ARG A 46 -17.23 21.43 -18.02
N PRO A 47 -17.18 20.38 -18.89
CA PRO A 47 -16.36 19.20 -18.61
C PRO A 47 -14.94 19.60 -18.20
N HIS A 48 -14.46 19.01 -17.12
CA HIS A 48 -13.20 19.38 -16.47
C HIS A 48 -12.20 18.22 -16.46
N ASN A 49 -10.91 18.57 -16.47
CA ASN A 49 -9.83 17.58 -16.46
C ASN A 49 -9.94 16.57 -15.31
N SER A 50 -10.34 17.01 -14.13
CA SER A 50 -10.53 16.11 -12.97
C SER A 50 -11.66 15.12 -13.14
N GLY A 51 -12.58 15.33 -14.11
CA GLY A 51 -13.69 14.43 -14.43
C GLY A 51 -13.40 13.45 -15.57
N HIS A 52 -12.23 13.46 -16.19
CA HIS A 52 -11.94 12.57 -17.33
C HIS A 52 -12.00 11.07 -16.95
N TYR A 53 -11.66 10.71 -15.73
CA TYR A 53 -11.78 9.32 -15.24
C TYR A 53 -13.19 8.74 -15.37
N THR A 54 -14.22 9.60 -15.46
CA THR A 54 -15.62 9.15 -15.57
C THR A 54 -15.91 8.44 -16.88
N ILE A 55 -15.06 8.59 -17.90
CA ILE A 55 -15.23 7.91 -19.19
C ILE A 55 -15.19 6.39 -18.99
N GLU A 56 -14.26 5.89 -18.20
CA GLU A 56 -14.09 4.45 -17.92
C GLU A 56 -14.74 4.01 -16.63
N ALA A 57 -14.72 4.84 -15.61
CA ALA A 57 -15.07 4.44 -14.26
C ALA A 57 -16.55 4.67 -13.88
N CYS A 58 -17.33 5.38 -14.68
CA CYS A 58 -18.75 5.63 -14.42
C CYS A 58 -19.66 5.10 -15.56
N PRO A 59 -20.92 4.73 -15.27
CA PRO A 59 -21.90 4.42 -16.32
C PRO A 59 -22.16 5.58 -17.28
N LEU A 60 -22.15 6.82 -16.79
CA LEU A 60 -22.19 8.06 -17.58
C LEU A 60 -20.92 8.85 -17.35
N SER A 61 -20.24 9.22 -18.44
CA SER A 61 -19.12 10.15 -18.39
C SER A 61 -19.61 11.57 -18.09
N GLN A 62 -18.70 12.46 -17.69
CA GLN A 62 -18.99 13.90 -17.58
C GLN A 62 -19.50 14.50 -18.89
N TYR A 63 -19.11 13.94 -20.04
CA TYR A 63 -19.56 14.40 -21.36
C TYR A 63 -21.01 13.99 -21.63
N ASP A 64 -21.35 12.72 -21.34
CA ASP A 64 -22.73 12.24 -21.46
C ASP A 64 -23.65 13.01 -20.51
N ALA A 65 -23.22 13.23 -19.27
CA ALA A 65 -23.97 14.00 -18.28
C ALA A 65 -24.16 15.46 -18.73
N HIS A 66 -23.13 16.07 -19.34
CA HIS A 66 -23.21 17.43 -19.88
C HIS A 66 -24.26 17.53 -21.01
N LEU A 67 -24.19 16.63 -21.99
CA LEU A 67 -25.14 16.58 -23.09
C LEU A 67 -26.57 16.32 -22.59
N ARG A 68 -26.75 15.38 -21.67
CA ARG A 68 -28.07 15.10 -21.10
C ARG A 68 -28.63 16.31 -20.34
N ALA A 69 -27.79 17.02 -19.57
CA ALA A 69 -28.22 18.21 -18.87
C ALA A 69 -28.66 19.34 -19.81
N ILE A 70 -27.95 19.55 -20.96
CA ILE A 70 -28.30 20.56 -21.95
C ILE A 70 -29.62 20.21 -22.67
N LEU A 71 -29.82 18.92 -22.95
CA LEU A 71 -30.96 18.41 -23.72
C LEU A 71 -32.16 18.03 -22.84
N ASP A 72 -32.11 18.33 -21.55
CA ASP A 72 -33.16 17.92 -20.57
C ASP A 72 -33.46 16.41 -20.56
N LEU A 73 -32.44 15.58 -20.79
CA LEU A 73 -32.56 14.15 -20.74
C LEU A 73 -32.32 13.62 -19.31
N PRO A 74 -32.92 12.48 -18.94
CA PRO A 74 -32.77 11.90 -17.62
C PRO A 74 -31.31 11.57 -17.28
N ILE A 75 -30.88 11.92 -16.05
CA ILE A 75 -29.57 11.57 -15.48
C ILE A 75 -29.83 10.79 -14.18
N PRO A 76 -29.93 9.44 -14.23
CA PRO A 76 -30.09 8.64 -13.03
C PRO A 76 -28.88 8.78 -12.11
N GLU A 77 -29.12 9.01 -10.82
CA GLU A 77 -28.03 9.23 -9.84
C GLU A 77 -27.06 8.03 -9.76
N SER A 78 -27.59 6.81 -9.87
CA SER A 78 -26.76 5.59 -9.92
C SER A 78 -25.77 5.56 -11.09
N SER A 79 -26.07 6.29 -12.17
CA SER A 79 -25.20 6.37 -13.36
C SER A 79 -23.99 7.30 -13.16
N LEU A 80 -23.99 8.09 -12.11
CA LEU A 80 -22.89 9.00 -11.74
C LEU A 80 -21.93 8.38 -10.70
N GLN A 81 -22.23 7.18 -10.24
CA GLN A 81 -21.40 6.49 -9.24
C GLN A 81 -20.28 5.70 -9.92
N LEU A 82 -19.14 5.61 -9.22
CA LEU A 82 -18.03 4.78 -9.66
C LEU A 82 -18.43 3.30 -9.70
N ARG A 83 -18.13 2.61 -10.80
CA ARG A 83 -18.22 1.15 -10.91
C ARG A 83 -17.05 0.47 -10.19
N GLU A 84 -15.88 1.09 -10.25
CA GLU A 84 -14.64 0.58 -9.68
C GLU A 84 -13.65 1.73 -9.41
N PRO A 85 -12.64 1.53 -8.55
CA PRO A 85 -11.57 2.49 -8.33
C PRO A 85 -10.84 2.83 -9.62
N ALA A 86 -10.52 4.13 -9.81
CA ALA A 86 -9.82 4.61 -10.99
C ALA A 86 -8.79 5.70 -10.64
N ILE A 87 -7.70 5.74 -11.39
CA ILE A 87 -6.69 6.80 -11.32
C ILE A 87 -6.47 7.35 -12.73
N MET A 88 -6.62 8.66 -12.88
CA MET A 88 -6.33 9.36 -14.13
C MET A 88 -5.00 10.11 -14.02
N LEU A 89 -4.14 9.94 -15.02
CA LEU A 89 -2.85 10.61 -15.14
C LEU A 89 -2.81 11.46 -16.42
N ASN A 90 -2.48 12.75 -16.29
CA ASN A 90 -2.29 13.62 -17.45
C ASN A 90 -1.00 13.27 -18.20
N ILE A 91 -1.09 13.12 -19.51
CA ILE A 91 0.05 13.04 -20.42
C ILE A 91 0.47 14.46 -20.77
N LEU A 92 1.67 14.86 -20.37
CA LEU A 92 2.21 16.20 -20.65
C LEU A 92 3.28 16.13 -21.73
N GLY A 93 3.36 17.17 -22.56
CA GLY A 93 4.48 17.35 -23.46
C GLY A 93 5.77 17.61 -22.67
N GLY A 94 6.88 17.05 -23.15
CA GLY A 94 8.22 17.20 -22.57
C GLY A 94 9.11 18.14 -23.40
N SER A 95 10.43 17.94 -23.26
CA SER A 95 11.44 18.68 -24.04
C SER A 95 11.50 18.26 -25.50
N GLN A 96 11.12 17.01 -25.82
CA GLN A 96 11.04 16.50 -27.18
C GLN A 96 9.60 16.51 -27.68
N PRO A 97 9.36 16.78 -28.97
CA PRO A 97 8.01 16.93 -29.55
C PRO A 97 7.10 15.70 -29.39
N ASP A 98 7.69 14.50 -29.31
CA ASP A 98 7.03 13.20 -29.22
C ASP A 98 7.07 12.58 -27.81
N SER A 99 7.59 13.30 -26.80
CA SER A 99 7.74 12.81 -25.44
C SER A 99 6.44 12.21 -24.87
N HIS A 100 5.29 12.77 -25.24
CA HIS A 100 3.98 12.32 -24.78
C HIS A 100 3.60 10.94 -25.32
N ILE A 101 4.14 10.53 -26.48
CA ILE A 101 3.90 9.21 -27.10
C ILE A 101 4.51 8.11 -26.23
N ARG A 102 5.68 8.34 -25.62
CA ARG A 102 6.31 7.38 -24.70
C ARG A 102 5.38 6.94 -23.55
N VAL A 103 4.56 7.86 -23.03
CA VAL A 103 3.59 7.51 -21.97
C VAL A 103 2.47 6.64 -22.53
N ALA A 104 1.98 6.96 -23.74
CA ALA A 104 0.97 6.16 -24.42
C ALA A 104 1.48 4.75 -24.73
N GLU A 105 2.70 4.61 -25.26
CA GLU A 105 3.33 3.32 -25.53
C GLU A 105 3.50 2.47 -24.27
N ALA A 106 3.97 3.08 -23.17
CA ALA A 106 4.09 2.40 -21.88
C ALA A 106 2.72 1.93 -21.36
N ALA A 107 1.66 2.70 -21.62
CA ALA A 107 0.31 2.37 -21.19
C ALA A 107 -0.28 1.16 -21.98
N LEU A 108 0.14 0.90 -23.21
CA LEU A 108 -0.30 -0.26 -23.99
C LEU A 108 0.04 -1.61 -23.33
N SER A 109 1.13 -1.66 -22.57
CA SER A 109 1.55 -2.87 -21.84
C SER A 109 0.85 -3.07 -20.51
N ASN A 110 0.04 -2.10 -20.09
CA ASN A 110 -0.63 -2.11 -18.79
C ASN A 110 -2.11 -2.51 -18.98
N PRO A 111 -2.55 -3.66 -18.47
CA PRO A 111 -3.94 -4.09 -18.58
C PRO A 111 -4.87 -3.08 -17.87
N ARG A 112 -6.13 -2.98 -18.31
CA ARG A 112 -7.15 -2.09 -17.73
C ARG A 112 -6.76 -0.61 -17.75
N THR A 113 -5.97 -0.20 -18.77
CA THR A 113 -5.55 1.17 -19.00
C THR A 113 -6.15 1.69 -20.30
N SER A 114 -6.87 2.81 -20.22
CA SER A 114 -7.42 3.52 -21.38
C SER A 114 -6.58 4.75 -21.69
N ILE A 115 -6.32 4.98 -22.98
CA ILE A 115 -5.42 6.04 -23.47
C ILE A 115 -6.23 7.03 -24.30
N HIS A 116 -6.13 8.31 -23.97
CA HIS A 116 -6.77 9.40 -24.68
C HIS A 116 -5.76 10.43 -25.11
N LEU A 117 -5.44 10.49 -26.40
CA LEU A 117 -4.60 11.52 -27.00
C LEU A 117 -5.46 12.62 -27.62
N TYR A 118 -5.09 13.88 -27.39
CA TYR A 118 -5.91 15.03 -27.80
C TYR A 118 -5.63 15.55 -29.22
N GLY A 119 -4.75 14.90 -29.97
CA GLY A 119 -4.45 15.26 -31.36
C GLY A 119 -3.86 16.68 -31.54
N LYS A 120 -3.15 17.19 -30.53
CA LYS A 120 -2.64 18.57 -30.52
C LYS A 120 -1.33 18.78 -31.30
N GLY A 121 -0.91 17.83 -32.14
CA GLY A 121 0.34 17.86 -32.87
C GLY A 121 1.57 17.69 -31.97
N ALA A 122 2.67 18.36 -32.30
CA ALA A 122 3.90 18.29 -31.54
C ALA A 122 3.70 18.78 -30.09
N GLY A 123 4.22 18.00 -29.12
CA GLY A 123 4.10 18.33 -27.70
C GLY A 123 4.97 19.51 -27.31
N THR A 124 4.40 20.50 -26.65
CA THR A 124 5.14 21.57 -25.98
C THR A 124 5.27 21.27 -24.49
N LYS A 125 6.41 21.64 -23.91
CA LYS A 125 6.71 21.37 -22.49
C LYS A 125 5.58 21.86 -21.57
N GLY A 126 5.05 20.94 -20.75
CA GLY A 126 3.98 21.22 -19.79
C GLY A 126 2.56 21.29 -20.38
N ARG A 127 2.39 21.27 -21.71
CA ARG A 127 1.06 21.22 -22.32
C ARG A 127 0.42 19.86 -22.12
N LYS A 128 -0.88 19.83 -21.73
CA LYS A 128 -1.66 18.60 -21.64
C LYS A 128 -1.92 18.05 -23.05
N MET A 129 -1.31 16.91 -23.37
CA MET A 129 -1.37 16.26 -24.69
C MET A 129 -2.37 15.11 -24.72
N GLY A 130 -2.77 14.61 -23.55
CA GLY A 130 -3.69 13.50 -23.37
C GLY A 130 -3.85 13.14 -21.91
N HIS A 131 -4.49 12.02 -21.66
CA HIS A 131 -4.53 11.38 -20.36
C HIS A 131 -4.60 9.85 -20.51
N VAL A 132 -4.27 9.15 -19.45
CA VAL A 132 -4.53 7.73 -19.28
C VAL A 132 -5.39 7.54 -18.05
N THR A 133 -6.31 6.58 -18.10
CA THR A 133 -7.12 6.16 -16.95
C THR A 133 -6.84 4.69 -16.68
N VAL A 134 -6.46 4.37 -15.46
CA VAL A 134 -6.34 2.98 -14.98
C VAL A 134 -7.52 2.69 -14.09
N THR A 135 -8.21 1.58 -14.35
CA THR A 135 -9.27 1.05 -13.47
C THR A 135 -8.82 -0.26 -12.83
N ALA A 136 -9.27 -0.54 -11.60
CA ALA A 136 -8.88 -1.73 -10.88
C ALA A 136 -9.91 -2.14 -9.83
N SER A 137 -9.83 -3.38 -9.34
CA SER A 137 -10.75 -3.89 -8.32
C SER A 137 -10.56 -3.20 -6.96
N THR A 138 -9.35 -2.68 -6.69
CA THR A 138 -9.02 -1.91 -5.49
C THR A 138 -8.17 -0.69 -5.84
N MET A 139 -8.20 0.34 -4.98
CA MET A 139 -7.35 1.52 -5.17
C MET A 139 -5.86 1.18 -5.08
N ALA A 140 -5.47 0.24 -4.21
CA ALA A 140 -4.09 -0.21 -4.09
C ALA A 140 -3.57 -0.89 -5.37
N GLU A 141 -4.42 -1.65 -6.05
CA GLU A 141 -4.11 -2.23 -7.36
C GLU A 141 -3.96 -1.13 -8.42
N ALA A 142 -4.89 -0.17 -8.47
CA ALA A 142 -4.80 0.97 -9.38
C ALA A 142 -3.52 1.80 -9.16
N GLU A 143 -3.14 2.05 -7.90
CA GLU A 143 -1.89 2.74 -7.53
C GLU A 143 -0.65 1.97 -8.02
N THR A 144 -0.66 0.64 -7.93
CA THR A 144 0.43 -0.21 -8.43
C THR A 144 0.53 -0.17 -9.95
N MET A 145 -0.61 -0.25 -10.63
CA MET A 145 -0.68 -0.28 -12.09
C MET A 145 -0.30 1.08 -12.72
N ILE A 146 -0.67 2.20 -12.10
CA ILE A 146 -0.36 3.54 -12.64
C ILE A 146 1.11 3.95 -12.43
N GLN A 147 1.82 3.35 -11.45
CA GLN A 147 3.16 3.77 -11.06
C GLN A 147 4.19 3.76 -12.20
N PRO A 148 4.29 2.72 -13.06
CA PRO A 148 5.20 2.74 -14.20
C PRO A 148 4.96 3.92 -15.15
N LEU A 149 3.71 4.34 -15.32
CA LEU A 149 3.35 5.46 -16.18
C LEU A 149 3.73 6.81 -15.56
N ILE A 150 3.57 6.95 -14.24
CA ILE A 150 4.06 8.11 -13.48
C ILE A 150 5.57 8.23 -13.65
N ASP A 151 6.29 7.11 -13.65
CA ASP A 151 7.74 7.06 -13.81
C ASP A 151 8.19 7.60 -15.16
N VAL A 152 7.49 7.23 -16.23
CA VAL A 152 7.76 7.77 -17.57
C VAL A 152 7.44 9.28 -17.65
N VAL A 153 6.34 9.73 -17.03
CA VAL A 153 5.98 11.15 -16.97
C VAL A 153 7.02 11.97 -16.22
N ASP A 154 7.55 11.46 -15.11
CA ASP A 154 8.56 12.17 -14.32
C ASP A 154 9.91 12.24 -15.05
N ASP A 155 10.30 11.19 -15.79
CA ASP A 155 11.46 11.20 -16.68
C ASP A 155 11.33 12.28 -17.77
N ILE A 156 10.17 12.34 -18.42
CA ILE A 156 9.86 13.35 -19.45
C ILE A 156 9.95 14.77 -18.89
N LYS A 157 9.54 14.99 -17.62
CA LYS A 157 9.64 16.29 -16.96
C LYS A 157 11.07 16.70 -16.63
N GLY A 158 12.05 15.82 -16.88
CA GLY A 158 13.46 16.05 -16.48
C GLY A 158 13.62 16.12 -14.97
N LYS A 159 12.65 15.61 -14.22
CA LYS A 159 12.90 15.26 -12.82
C LYS A 159 13.92 14.12 -12.90
N PRO A 160 15.14 14.27 -12.30
CA PRO A 160 16.03 13.14 -12.29
C PRO A 160 15.21 11.96 -11.80
N LEU A 161 15.40 10.80 -12.44
CA LEU A 161 15.13 9.50 -11.84
C LEU A 161 16.05 9.39 -10.61
N GLY A 162 16.01 10.44 -9.79
CA GLY A 162 16.57 10.45 -8.47
C GLY A 162 15.93 9.27 -7.80
N LYS A 163 16.73 8.43 -7.14
CA LYS A 163 16.28 7.36 -6.27
C LYS A 163 14.89 7.75 -5.75
N LYS A 164 13.86 7.37 -6.52
CA LYS A 164 12.50 7.68 -6.13
C LYS A 164 12.40 7.20 -4.70
N SER A 165 11.99 8.10 -3.85
CA SER A 165 10.90 7.72 -3.01
C SER A 165 9.82 7.17 -3.96
N ALA A 166 10.00 5.92 -4.43
CA ALA A 166 8.88 5.05 -4.65
C ALA A 166 8.05 5.29 -3.41
N SER A 167 6.84 5.79 -3.52
CA SER A 167 5.93 5.77 -2.39
C SER A 167 6.10 4.36 -1.88
N LYS A 168 6.80 4.23 -0.73
CA LYS A 168 7.17 2.88 -0.26
C LYS A 168 5.87 2.13 -0.30
N PRO A 169 5.77 1.00 -1.00
CA PRO A 169 4.51 0.30 -1.11
C PRO A 169 3.92 0.27 0.28
N LYS A 170 2.67 0.67 0.45
CA LYS A 170 2.07 0.80 1.78
C LYS A 170 2.45 -0.44 2.56
N PRO A 171 3.05 -0.32 3.74
CA PRO A 171 3.53 -1.47 4.46
C PRO A 171 2.36 -2.40 4.78
N LEU A 172 2.47 -3.68 4.40
CA LEU A 172 1.52 -4.72 4.76
C LEU A 172 1.82 -5.28 6.16
N VAL A 173 3.09 -5.21 6.58
CA VAL A 173 3.53 -5.68 7.90
C VAL A 173 4.10 -4.51 8.70
N GLY A 174 3.59 -4.32 9.91
CA GLY A 174 4.20 -3.45 10.90
C GLY A 174 5.15 -4.23 11.81
N VAL A 175 6.43 -3.91 11.82
CA VAL A 175 7.41 -4.52 12.73
C VAL A 175 7.77 -3.51 13.81
N ILE A 176 7.38 -3.80 15.04
CA ILE A 176 7.62 -2.90 16.18
C ILE A 176 8.42 -3.60 17.28
N MET A 177 9.19 -2.83 18.02
CA MET A 177 10.02 -3.31 19.12
C MET A 177 9.99 -2.38 20.32
N GLY A 178 10.17 -2.93 21.51
CA GLY A 178 10.18 -2.14 22.76
C GLY A 178 11.42 -1.28 22.94
N SER A 179 12.54 -1.69 22.34
CA SER A 179 13.83 -0.99 22.35
C SER A 179 14.57 -1.30 21.05
N ASP A 180 15.46 -0.40 20.63
CA ASP A 180 16.39 -0.61 19.52
C ASP A 180 17.38 -1.78 19.78
N SER A 181 17.61 -2.14 21.04
CA SER A 181 18.36 -3.35 21.43
C SER A 181 17.75 -4.65 20.91
N ASP A 182 16.46 -4.66 20.55
CA ASP A 182 15.77 -5.83 20.02
C ASP A 182 15.97 -5.97 18.48
N LEU A 183 16.47 -4.92 17.82
CA LEU A 183 16.67 -4.90 16.37
C LEU A 183 17.58 -6.04 15.85
N PRO A 184 18.68 -6.42 16.51
CA PRO A 184 19.50 -7.56 16.08
C PRO A 184 18.71 -8.86 15.97
N VAL A 185 17.80 -9.12 16.90
CA VAL A 185 16.91 -10.30 16.87
C VAL A 185 15.95 -10.22 15.68
N LEU A 186 15.46 -9.03 15.34
CA LEU A 186 14.53 -8.83 14.23
C LEU A 186 15.18 -8.90 12.84
N GLN A 187 16.51 -8.82 12.72
CA GLN A 187 17.21 -8.81 11.43
C GLN A 187 16.85 -9.99 10.53
N LYS A 188 16.76 -11.22 11.09
CA LYS A 188 16.39 -12.42 10.32
C LYS A 188 14.96 -12.33 9.77
N GLY A 189 14.03 -11.80 10.57
CA GLY A 189 12.64 -11.56 10.13
C GLY A 189 12.54 -10.48 9.04
N LEU A 190 13.27 -9.36 9.21
CA LEU A 190 13.33 -8.31 8.20
C LEU A 190 13.96 -8.80 6.89
N ALA A 191 15.00 -9.64 6.97
CA ALA A 191 15.60 -10.29 5.80
C ALA A 191 14.60 -11.22 5.11
N MET A 192 13.79 -11.97 5.87
CA MET A 192 12.74 -12.84 5.33
C MET A 192 11.65 -12.03 4.62
N LEU A 193 11.16 -10.93 5.21
CA LEU A 193 10.19 -10.05 4.56
C LEU A 193 10.73 -9.48 3.24
N ARG A 194 12.03 -9.09 3.21
CA ARG A 194 12.69 -8.66 1.97
C ARG A 194 12.79 -9.76 0.94
N LYS A 195 13.16 -10.98 1.35
CA LYS A 195 13.23 -12.16 0.47
C LYS A 195 11.89 -12.46 -0.18
N LEU A 196 10.80 -12.35 0.58
CA LEU A 196 9.42 -12.53 0.09
C LEU A 196 8.85 -11.28 -0.59
N LYS A 197 9.62 -10.19 -0.72
CA LYS A 197 9.22 -8.90 -1.29
C LYS A 197 8.02 -8.24 -0.61
N ILE A 198 7.74 -8.58 0.65
CA ILE A 198 6.64 -8.02 1.42
C ILE A 198 7.03 -6.65 1.97
N PRO A 199 6.29 -5.58 1.63
CA PRO A 199 6.56 -4.25 2.15
C PRO A 199 6.24 -4.16 3.64
N TYR A 200 7.13 -3.52 4.40
CA TYR A 200 6.99 -3.41 5.84
C TYR A 200 7.42 -2.04 6.37
N TYR A 201 6.87 -1.67 7.51
CA TYR A 201 7.33 -0.60 8.38
C TYR A 201 8.15 -1.20 9.52
N VAL A 202 9.17 -0.49 10.01
CA VAL A 202 9.89 -0.86 11.22
C VAL A 202 10.02 0.35 12.14
N GLY A 203 9.76 0.16 13.45
CA GLY A 203 9.83 1.25 14.42
C GLY A 203 9.96 0.79 15.87
N VAL A 204 10.47 1.72 16.70
CA VAL A 204 10.52 1.54 18.16
C VAL A 204 9.25 2.10 18.75
N LYS A 205 8.50 1.27 19.50
CA LYS A 205 7.23 1.58 20.16
C LYS A 205 7.24 0.95 21.56
N SER A 206 7.76 1.67 22.55
CA SER A 206 7.86 1.12 23.89
C SER A 206 6.50 1.13 24.61
N ALA A 207 6.03 -0.06 25.00
CA ALA A 207 4.80 -0.18 25.79
C ALA A 207 4.86 0.55 27.14
N HIS A 208 6.05 0.61 27.76
CA HIS A 208 6.24 1.20 29.07
C HIS A 208 6.68 2.67 29.07
N ARG A 209 7.49 3.07 28.04
CA ARG A 209 8.10 4.41 27.99
C ARG A 209 7.35 5.38 27.06
N THR A 210 6.66 4.85 26.04
CA THR A 210 5.88 5.64 25.08
C THR A 210 4.53 4.97 24.80
N PRO A 211 3.69 4.70 25.84
CA PRO A 211 2.44 3.96 25.71
C PRO A 211 1.47 4.63 24.72
N ASP A 212 1.34 5.96 24.76
CA ASP A 212 0.44 6.69 23.87
C ASP A 212 0.86 6.56 22.38
N ALA A 213 2.16 6.65 22.11
CA ALA A 213 2.69 6.48 20.74
C ALA A 213 2.51 5.04 20.23
N MET A 214 2.58 4.05 21.11
CA MET A 214 2.28 2.65 20.80
C MET A 214 0.79 2.46 20.53
N ALA A 215 -0.08 2.97 21.41
CA ALA A 215 -1.53 2.87 21.26
C ALA A 215 -2.02 3.54 19.96
N THR A 216 -1.57 4.77 19.70
CA THR A 216 -1.88 5.51 18.45
C THR A 216 -1.44 4.71 17.23
N TYR A 217 -0.19 4.21 17.21
CA TYR A 217 0.31 3.41 16.09
C TYR A 217 -0.57 2.17 15.84
N CYS A 218 -0.91 1.40 16.89
CA CYS A 218 -1.67 0.18 16.75
C CYS A 218 -3.12 0.43 16.29
N SER A 219 -3.77 1.48 16.80
CA SER A 219 -5.14 1.84 16.40
C SER A 219 -5.23 2.38 14.97
N GLU A 220 -4.19 3.05 14.48
CA GLU A 220 -4.14 3.61 13.13
C GLU A 220 -3.53 2.66 12.09
N ALA A 221 -2.89 1.57 12.50
CA ALA A 221 -2.15 0.67 11.63
C ALA A 221 -2.96 0.20 10.42
N ALA A 222 -4.21 -0.22 10.62
CA ALA A 222 -5.10 -0.68 9.55
C ALA A 222 -5.36 0.43 8.51
N SER A 223 -5.56 1.67 8.94
CA SER A 223 -5.79 2.82 8.04
C SER A 223 -4.54 3.19 7.22
N GLN A 224 -3.35 2.84 7.72
CA GLN A 224 -2.08 3.02 7.03
C GLN A 224 -1.74 1.88 6.05
N GLY A 225 -2.61 0.85 5.95
CA GLY A 225 -2.46 -0.28 5.04
C GLY A 225 -1.77 -1.49 5.67
N ILE A 226 -1.44 -1.45 6.97
CA ILE A 226 -0.89 -2.61 7.69
C ILE A 226 -2.00 -3.64 7.90
N GLU A 227 -1.69 -4.89 7.64
CA GLU A 227 -2.61 -6.03 7.79
C GLU A 227 -2.16 -7.02 8.88
N VAL A 228 -0.87 -7.00 9.25
CA VAL A 228 -0.31 -7.83 10.33
C VAL A 228 0.75 -7.03 11.10
N ILE A 229 0.78 -7.16 12.42
CA ILE A 229 1.81 -6.56 13.27
C ILE A 229 2.71 -7.66 13.82
N ILE A 230 4.03 -7.50 13.70
CA ILE A 230 5.05 -8.26 14.40
C ILE A 230 5.58 -7.39 15.52
N ALA A 231 5.47 -7.84 16.78
CA ALA A 231 5.90 -7.10 17.94
C ALA A 231 6.94 -7.88 18.73
N ALA A 232 8.14 -7.32 18.92
CA ALA A 232 9.24 -7.94 19.65
C ALA A 232 9.46 -7.25 20.99
N ALA A 233 9.63 -8.05 22.04
CA ALA A 233 9.93 -7.54 23.38
C ALA A 233 10.68 -8.59 24.23
N GLY A 234 11.53 -8.10 25.14
CA GLY A 234 12.25 -8.92 26.12
C GLY A 234 11.84 -8.63 27.55
N GLY A 235 12.13 -9.54 28.47
CA GLY A 235 11.79 -9.46 29.89
C GLY A 235 10.28 -9.47 30.12
N ALA A 236 9.74 -8.44 30.79
CA ALA A 236 8.30 -8.17 30.86
C ALA A 236 7.77 -7.74 29.49
N ALA A 237 7.60 -8.71 28.61
CA ALA A 237 7.35 -8.51 27.17
C ALA A 237 5.88 -8.11 26.88
N HIS A 238 5.42 -6.98 27.44
CA HIS A 238 4.02 -6.56 27.36
C HIS A 238 3.63 -6.01 25.97
N LEU A 239 4.60 -5.57 25.15
CA LEU A 239 4.33 -4.89 23.87
C LEU A 239 3.39 -5.68 22.94
N PRO A 240 3.56 -7.01 22.72
CA PRO A 240 2.67 -7.76 21.82
C PRO A 240 1.22 -7.80 22.32
N GLY A 241 1.01 -8.11 23.60
CA GLY A 241 -0.32 -8.15 24.19
C GLY A 241 -0.99 -6.78 24.24
N MET A 242 -0.26 -5.72 24.62
CA MET A 242 -0.77 -4.36 24.55
C MET A 242 -1.11 -3.95 23.13
N SER A 243 -0.27 -4.29 22.17
CA SER A 243 -0.57 -4.02 20.75
C SER A 243 -1.87 -4.69 20.31
N ALA A 244 -2.06 -5.96 20.65
CA ALA A 244 -3.28 -6.73 20.32
C ALA A 244 -4.55 -6.13 20.96
N ALA A 245 -4.43 -5.46 22.09
CA ALA A 245 -5.56 -4.79 22.75
C ALA A 245 -6.00 -3.50 22.01
N TYR A 246 -5.13 -2.88 21.19
CA TYR A 246 -5.42 -1.63 20.48
C TYR A 246 -5.72 -1.80 18.99
N THR A 247 -5.70 -3.01 18.46
CA THR A 247 -5.96 -3.26 17.03
C THR A 247 -6.73 -4.54 16.80
N PRO A 248 -7.63 -4.58 15.80
CA PRO A 248 -8.23 -5.83 15.35
C PRO A 248 -7.30 -6.66 14.43
N LEU A 249 -6.12 -6.13 14.08
CA LEU A 249 -5.17 -6.83 13.21
C LEU A 249 -4.51 -8.01 13.95
N PRO A 250 -4.13 -9.09 13.23
CA PRO A 250 -3.32 -10.15 13.81
C PRO A 250 -1.99 -9.59 14.36
N VAL A 251 -1.67 -9.94 15.61
CA VAL A 251 -0.41 -9.58 16.26
C VAL A 251 0.42 -10.83 16.50
N ILE A 252 1.67 -10.81 16.01
CA ILE A 252 2.64 -11.89 16.17
C ILE A 252 3.72 -11.43 17.14
N GLY A 253 3.81 -12.08 18.30
CA GLY A 253 4.80 -11.79 19.31
C GLY A 253 6.11 -12.55 19.07
N VAL A 254 7.22 -11.82 19.15
CA VAL A 254 8.58 -12.38 19.13
C VAL A 254 9.19 -12.22 20.52
N PRO A 255 9.28 -13.28 21.32
CA PRO A 255 9.97 -13.23 22.59
C PRO A 255 11.46 -12.98 22.37
N VAL A 256 12.02 -11.96 23.01
CA VAL A 256 13.44 -11.63 22.91
C VAL A 256 14.16 -12.09 24.18
N LYS A 257 15.24 -12.86 24.01
CA LYS A 257 16.14 -13.20 25.10
C LYS A 257 16.95 -11.95 25.46
N SER A 258 16.65 -11.34 26.61
CA SER A 258 17.42 -10.20 27.15
C SER A 258 18.51 -10.67 28.10
N ARG A 259 19.47 -9.78 28.42
CA ARG A 259 20.61 -10.12 29.32
C ARG A 259 20.17 -10.47 30.74
N THR A 260 19.02 -9.98 31.19
CA THR A 260 18.48 -10.18 32.55
C THR A 260 17.36 -11.21 32.63
N ALA A 261 17.04 -11.86 31.51
CA ALA A 261 15.90 -12.74 31.36
C ALA A 261 16.26 -14.21 31.72
N LEU A 262 15.25 -14.98 32.12
CA LEU A 262 15.31 -16.42 32.31
C LEU A 262 15.41 -17.13 30.93
N ASP A 263 16.52 -16.87 30.22
CA ASP A 263 16.77 -17.36 28.85
C ASP A 263 15.64 -17.07 27.83
N GLY A 264 14.84 -16.03 28.11
CA GLY A 264 13.69 -15.63 27.30
C GLY A 264 12.37 -16.32 27.65
N MET A 265 12.36 -17.19 28.66
CA MET A 265 11.12 -17.83 29.13
C MET A 265 10.14 -16.85 29.74
N ASP A 266 10.63 -15.84 30.46
CA ASP A 266 9.84 -14.70 30.97
C ASP A 266 9.18 -13.93 29.83
N SER A 267 9.92 -13.64 28.76
CA SER A 267 9.41 -13.00 27.57
C SER A 267 8.35 -13.86 26.86
N LEU A 268 8.63 -15.15 26.69
CA LEU A 268 7.70 -16.11 26.07
C LEU A 268 6.39 -16.19 26.87
N LEU A 269 6.47 -16.38 28.18
CA LEU A 269 5.29 -16.51 29.04
C LEU A 269 4.49 -15.19 29.11
N SER A 270 5.15 -14.04 29.11
CA SER A 270 4.48 -12.74 29.06
C SER A 270 3.65 -12.55 27.79
N ILE A 271 4.09 -13.14 26.66
CA ILE A 271 3.41 -12.97 25.37
C ILE A 271 2.32 -14.03 25.18
N VAL A 272 2.58 -15.29 25.56
CA VAL A 272 1.66 -16.41 25.24
C VAL A 272 0.44 -16.46 26.16
N GLN A 273 0.55 -15.94 27.41
CA GLN A 273 -0.50 -16.02 28.41
C GLN A 273 -1.45 -14.81 28.40
N MET A 274 -1.94 -14.43 27.20
CA MET A 274 -2.91 -13.35 27.09
C MET A 274 -4.32 -13.79 27.55
N PRO A 275 -5.11 -12.87 28.15
CA PRO A 275 -6.47 -13.16 28.55
C PRO A 275 -7.37 -13.42 27.33
N ALA A 276 -8.51 -14.07 27.58
CA ALA A 276 -9.54 -14.24 26.57
C ALA A 276 -9.96 -12.90 25.97
N GLY A 277 -10.05 -12.81 24.64
CA GLY A 277 -10.39 -11.60 23.89
C GLY A 277 -9.19 -10.78 23.39
N VAL A 278 -7.96 -11.07 23.84
CA VAL A 278 -6.74 -10.39 23.38
C VAL A 278 -5.72 -11.43 22.86
N PRO A 279 -5.99 -12.08 21.72
CA PRO A 279 -5.11 -13.13 21.21
C PRO A 279 -3.81 -12.54 20.61
N THR A 280 -2.67 -13.19 20.92
CA THR A 280 -1.39 -12.99 20.23
C THR A 280 -0.86 -14.34 19.72
N ALA A 281 -0.46 -14.39 18.44
CA ALA A 281 0.29 -15.53 17.94
C ALA A 281 1.75 -15.41 18.40
N THR A 282 2.34 -16.47 18.96
CA THR A 282 3.69 -16.41 19.52
C THR A 282 4.61 -17.39 18.78
N VAL A 283 5.79 -16.92 18.39
CA VAL A 283 6.85 -17.74 17.78
C VAL A 283 7.92 -18.12 18.83
N GLY A 284 8.84 -19.00 18.47
CA GLY A 284 9.96 -19.37 19.34
C GLY A 284 10.83 -18.17 19.73
N ILE A 285 11.54 -18.27 20.86
CA ILE A 285 12.43 -17.24 21.38
C ILE A 285 13.46 -16.85 20.31
N ASN A 286 13.64 -15.55 20.07
CA ASN A 286 14.51 -14.96 19.04
C ASN A 286 14.20 -15.38 17.59
N ASN A 287 13.06 -16.05 17.32
CA ASN A 287 12.75 -16.56 16.00
C ASN A 287 11.91 -15.59 15.16
N SER A 288 12.48 -14.43 14.85
CA SER A 288 11.82 -13.41 14.02
C SER A 288 11.59 -13.87 12.57
N ALA A 289 12.38 -14.83 12.06
CA ALA A 289 12.17 -15.40 10.73
C ALA A 289 10.82 -16.12 10.64
N ASN A 290 10.47 -16.92 11.66
CA ASN A 290 9.17 -17.57 11.72
C ASN A 290 8.03 -16.56 11.91
N ALA A 291 8.25 -15.45 12.61
CA ALA A 291 7.24 -14.39 12.68
C ALA A 291 6.96 -13.79 11.31
N ALA A 292 7.98 -13.54 10.51
CA ALA A 292 7.83 -13.05 9.14
C ALA A 292 7.14 -14.08 8.23
N LEU A 293 7.46 -15.38 8.35
CA LEU A 293 6.79 -16.44 7.60
C LEU A 293 5.34 -16.61 8.01
N LEU A 294 5.02 -16.50 9.31
CA LEU A 294 3.64 -16.54 9.79
C LEU A 294 2.84 -15.34 9.28
N ALA A 295 3.41 -14.13 9.33
CA ALA A 295 2.81 -12.96 8.72
C ALA A 295 2.55 -13.15 7.21
N ALA A 296 3.53 -13.70 6.49
CA ALA A 296 3.38 -14.00 5.07
C ALA A 296 2.25 -15.00 4.78
N ARG A 297 2.09 -16.05 5.63
CA ARG A 297 0.98 -17.01 5.50
C ARG A 297 -0.38 -16.37 5.75
N ILE A 298 -0.49 -15.50 6.76
CA ILE A 298 -1.73 -14.75 7.04
C ILE A 298 -2.06 -13.85 5.85
N LEU A 299 -1.08 -13.10 5.34
CA LEU A 299 -1.26 -12.21 4.18
C LEU A 299 -1.57 -13.00 2.90
N GLY A 300 -1.02 -14.21 2.76
CA GLY A 300 -1.24 -15.10 1.61
C GLY A 300 -2.70 -15.49 1.41
N ILE A 301 -3.53 -15.47 2.46
CA ILE A 301 -4.98 -15.71 2.36
C ILE A 301 -5.64 -14.68 1.43
N LYS A 302 -5.17 -13.43 1.45
CA LYS A 302 -5.72 -12.31 0.66
C LYS A 302 -4.87 -12.00 -0.58
N HIS A 303 -3.56 -12.20 -0.51
CA HIS A 303 -2.60 -11.79 -1.53
C HIS A 303 -1.97 -13.01 -2.22
N ALA A 304 -2.52 -13.44 -3.37
CA ALA A 304 -2.06 -14.63 -4.10
C ALA A 304 -0.55 -14.62 -4.40
N TRP A 305 0.06 -13.45 -4.67
CA TRP A 305 1.49 -13.36 -4.92
C TRP A 305 2.34 -13.68 -3.68
N ILE A 306 1.84 -13.36 -2.46
CA ILE A 306 2.50 -13.72 -1.20
C ILE A 306 2.35 -15.22 -0.95
N GLN A 307 1.16 -15.78 -1.18
CA GLN A 307 0.93 -17.22 -1.11
C GLN A 307 1.94 -17.96 -1.99
N LYS A 308 2.07 -17.56 -3.26
CA LYS A 308 3.04 -18.14 -4.19
C LYS A 308 4.49 -18.00 -3.68
N ALA A 309 4.86 -16.85 -3.13
CA ALA A 309 6.21 -16.65 -2.58
C ALA A 309 6.50 -17.58 -1.38
N VAL A 310 5.49 -17.87 -0.53
CA VAL A 310 5.61 -18.82 0.59
C VAL A 310 5.74 -20.25 0.08
N GLU A 311 4.97 -20.65 -0.92
CA GLU A 311 5.06 -21.95 -1.58
C GLU A 311 6.44 -22.17 -2.21
N ASP A 312 6.95 -21.19 -2.94
CA ASP A 312 8.27 -21.22 -3.56
C ASP A 312 9.39 -21.29 -2.50
N TYR A 313 9.24 -20.58 -1.37
CA TYR A 313 10.17 -20.68 -0.26
C TYR A 313 10.21 -22.10 0.33
N ALA A 314 9.05 -22.71 0.56
CA ALA A 314 8.94 -24.07 1.08
C ALA A 314 9.52 -25.10 0.12
N ALA A 315 9.23 -24.98 -1.18
CA ALA A 315 9.78 -25.86 -2.22
C ALA A 315 11.31 -25.76 -2.33
N ASN A 316 11.87 -24.53 -2.19
CA ASN A 316 13.32 -24.34 -2.15
C ASN A 316 13.95 -24.97 -0.92
N ALA A 317 13.36 -24.77 0.26
CA ALA A 317 13.87 -25.38 1.50
C ALA A 317 13.86 -26.92 1.43
N LYS A 318 12.81 -27.51 0.83
CA LYS A 318 12.75 -28.96 0.59
C LYS A 318 13.90 -29.40 -0.30
N ARG A 319 14.12 -28.75 -1.44
CA ARG A 319 15.22 -29.10 -2.38
C ARG A 319 16.60 -28.98 -1.72
N GLU A 320 16.81 -27.96 -0.87
CA GLU A 320 18.07 -27.81 -0.15
C GLU A 320 18.34 -29.00 0.80
N VAL A 321 17.31 -29.55 1.46
CA VAL A 321 17.45 -30.71 2.33
C VAL A 321 17.68 -31.97 1.50
N GLU A 322 16.92 -32.21 0.44
CA GLU A 322 17.07 -33.35 -0.47
C GLU A 322 18.48 -33.39 -1.10
N GLU A 323 19.03 -32.23 -1.47
CA GLU A 323 20.39 -32.15 -2.01
C GLU A 323 21.46 -32.45 -0.95
N LYS A 324 21.27 -32.00 0.29
CA LYS A 324 22.16 -32.35 1.40
C LYS A 324 22.15 -33.82 1.72
N ASP A 325 20.98 -34.45 1.72
CA ASP A 325 20.80 -35.88 1.93
C ASP A 325 21.50 -36.70 0.85
N ARG A 326 21.28 -36.33 -0.42
CA ARG A 326 21.97 -36.93 -1.58
C ARG A 326 23.50 -36.83 -1.47
N LEU A 327 24.01 -35.64 -1.15
CA LEU A 327 25.46 -35.43 -1.01
C LEU A 327 26.06 -36.22 0.18
N LEU A 328 25.32 -36.33 1.29
CA LEU A 328 25.74 -37.13 2.44
C LEU A 328 25.80 -38.61 2.10
N ASP A 329 24.83 -39.12 1.36
CA ASP A 329 24.80 -40.51 0.88
C ASP A 329 25.93 -40.81 -0.12
N GLU A 330 26.20 -39.90 -1.04
CA GLU A 330 27.25 -40.05 -2.04
C GLU A 330 28.69 -39.93 -1.49
N MET A 331 28.92 -39.07 -0.50
CA MET A 331 30.26 -38.76 0.01
C MET A 331 30.63 -39.54 1.25
N GLY A 332 29.63 -40.04 1.99
CA GLY A 332 29.79 -40.57 3.35
C GLY A 332 29.96 -39.48 4.41
N ASP A 333 29.77 -39.85 5.64
CA ASP A 333 29.72 -38.92 6.80
C ASP A 333 31.05 -38.18 7.05
N GLU A 334 32.19 -38.89 6.98
CA GLU A 334 33.52 -38.28 7.25
C GLU A 334 33.87 -37.18 6.21
N ALA A 335 33.73 -37.47 4.92
CA ALA A 335 34.04 -36.54 3.85
C ALA A 335 33.02 -35.37 3.83
N TYR A 336 31.77 -35.60 4.18
CA TYR A 336 30.75 -34.57 4.29
C TYR A 336 31.05 -33.60 5.44
N LEU A 337 31.51 -34.11 6.60
CA LEU A 337 31.93 -33.27 7.75
C LEU A 337 33.14 -32.38 7.39
N GLU A 338 34.12 -32.92 6.65
CA GLU A 338 35.26 -32.12 6.16
C GLU A 338 34.78 -30.96 5.27
N LYS A 339 33.83 -31.22 4.38
CA LYS A 339 33.24 -30.20 3.51
C LYS A 339 32.48 -29.12 4.29
N MET A 340 31.84 -29.45 5.41
CA MET A 340 31.11 -28.49 6.25
C MET A 340 32.03 -27.56 7.04
N ASN A 341 33.29 -27.96 7.27
CA ASN A 341 34.29 -27.20 8.03
C ASN A 341 35.16 -26.29 7.14
N GLN A 342 35.02 -26.36 5.82
CA GLN A 342 35.62 -25.44 4.83
C GLN A 342 34.70 -24.24 4.54
#